data_ebd3b9a264279c36143d6cf38ca00c64
#
_entry.id   ebd3b9a264279c36143d6cf38ca00c64
#
_cell.length_a   1.000
_cell.length_b   1.000
_cell.length_c   1.000
_cell.angle_alpha   90.00
_cell.angle_beta   90.00
_cell.angle_gamma   90.00
#
_symmetry.space_group_name_H-M   'P 1'
#
loop_
_entity.id
_entity.type
_entity.pdbx_description
1 polymer ?
#
loop_
_entity_poly.entity_id
_entity_poly.type
_entity_poly.pdbx_seq_one_letter_code
_entity_poly.pdbx_strand_id
1 'polypeptide(L)'
;NSLDKKMRAKMVRTIEALQNNGNDLREPYSKHLDDGIFELRAKVGTDISRVLYFFFIGQRVILTNGFIKKTQKTPKKEINLAKKYRNDFLQREEQYHE
;
A
#
# COMPACT_ATOMS: atom_id res chain seq x y z
N ASN A 1 16.02 -9.26 -12.67
CA ASN A 1 17.00 -10.10 -12.01
C ASN A 1 16.36 -10.90 -10.89
N SER A 2 17.12 -11.76 -10.23
CA SER A 2 16.57 -12.64 -9.19
C SER A 2 16.06 -11.86 -7.97
N LEU A 3 16.66 -10.71 -7.66
CA LEU A 3 16.21 -9.86 -6.55
C LEU A 3 14.82 -9.29 -6.83
N ASP A 4 14.59 -8.83 -8.06
CA ASP A 4 13.28 -8.31 -8.45
C ASP A 4 12.20 -9.39 -8.38
N LYS A 5 12.52 -10.61 -8.79
CA LYS A 5 11.59 -11.73 -8.70
C LYS A 5 11.26 -12.08 -7.25
N LYS A 6 12.28 -12.11 -6.38
CA LYS A 6 12.08 -12.38 -4.96
C LYS A 6 11.24 -11.28 -4.30
N MET A 7 11.52 -10.02 -4.61
CA MET A 7 10.78 -8.90 -4.06
C MET A 7 9.33 -8.93 -4.51
N ARG A 8 9.10 -9.22 -5.80
CA ARG A 8 7.74 -9.32 -6.34
C ARG A 8 6.96 -10.44 -5.66
N ALA A 9 7.59 -11.61 -5.54
CA ALA A 9 6.94 -12.75 -4.88
C ALA A 9 6.60 -12.44 -3.43
N LYS A 10 7.51 -11.76 -2.72
CA LYS A 10 7.28 -11.39 -1.33
C LYS A 10 6.14 -10.37 -1.21
N MET A 11 6.10 -9.38 -2.11
CA MET A 11 5.04 -8.38 -2.09
C MET A 11 3.68 -9.01 -2.40
N VAL A 12 3.61 -9.95 -3.34
CA VAL A 12 2.38 -10.67 -3.64
C VAL A 12 1.86 -11.40 -2.40
N ARG A 13 2.75 -12.11 -1.68
CA ARG A 13 2.35 -12.80 -0.44
C ARG A 13 1.89 -11.81 0.63
N THR A 14 2.53 -10.64 0.70
CA THR A 14 2.16 -9.62 1.67
C THR A 14 0.79 -9.03 1.33
N ILE A 15 0.50 -8.81 0.05
CA ILE A 15 -0.82 -8.37 -0.40
C ILE A 15 -1.89 -9.41 -0.08
N GLU A 16 -1.58 -10.69 -0.25
CA GLU A 16 -2.50 -11.76 0.11
C GLU A 16 -2.78 -11.76 1.61
N ALA A 17 -1.75 -11.53 2.43
CA ALA A 17 -1.93 -11.40 3.88
C ALA A 17 -2.85 -10.24 4.23
N LEU A 18 -2.73 -9.12 3.51
CA LEU A 18 -3.62 -7.98 3.69
C LEU A 18 -5.06 -8.34 3.31
N GLN A 19 -5.26 -9.07 2.22
CA GLN A 19 -6.59 -9.50 1.81
C GLN A 19 -7.24 -10.42 2.85
N ASN A 20 -6.44 -11.26 3.49
CA ASN A 20 -6.94 -12.22 4.48
C ASN A 20 -7.19 -11.59 5.85
N ASN A 21 -6.43 -10.57 6.23
CA ASN A 21 -6.48 -9.99 7.58
C ASN A 21 -7.12 -8.60 7.63
N GLY A 22 -7.18 -7.88 6.50
CA GLY A 22 -7.79 -6.57 6.45
C GLY A 22 -7.19 -5.61 7.47
N ASN A 23 -8.04 -4.96 8.25
CA ASN A 23 -7.61 -4.01 9.28
C ASN A 23 -6.78 -4.64 10.39
N ASP A 24 -6.77 -5.96 10.51
CA ASP A 24 -6.03 -6.66 11.55
C ASP A 24 -4.55 -6.83 11.21
N LEU A 25 -4.15 -6.58 9.97
CA LEU A 25 -2.74 -6.66 9.59
C LEU A 25 -1.97 -5.53 10.27
N ARG A 26 -0.88 -5.90 10.95
CA ARG A 26 -0.09 -4.98 11.79
C ARG A 26 1.36 -4.95 11.35
N GLU A 27 2.15 -4.05 11.99
CA GLU A 27 3.59 -4.03 11.79
C GLU A 27 4.18 -5.41 12.07
N PRO A 28 5.23 -5.81 11.38
CA PRO A 28 6.02 -5.03 10.42
C PRO A 28 5.45 -5.01 9.01
N TYR A 29 4.32 -5.64 8.73
CA TYR A 29 3.79 -5.78 7.38
C TYR A 29 2.99 -4.57 6.94
N SER A 30 2.28 -3.94 7.86
CA SER A 30 1.42 -2.81 7.55
C SER A 30 1.54 -1.74 8.62
N LYS A 31 1.47 -0.47 8.20
CA LYS A 31 1.53 0.68 9.11
C LYS A 31 0.63 1.79 8.60
N HIS A 32 -0.16 2.38 9.50
CA HIS A 32 -0.91 3.59 9.18
C HIS A 32 0.05 4.78 9.11
N LEU A 33 -0.04 5.56 8.04
CA LEU A 33 0.84 6.72 7.84
C LEU A 33 0.15 8.03 8.19
N ASP A 34 -0.94 8.37 7.48
CA ASP A 34 -1.60 9.65 7.62
C ASP A 34 -2.96 9.61 6.92
N ASP A 35 -3.99 10.13 7.57
CA ASP A 35 -5.30 10.39 6.96
C ASP A 35 -5.87 9.16 6.23
N GLY A 36 -5.79 7.99 6.86
CA GLY A 36 -6.32 6.76 6.28
C GLY A 36 -5.48 6.14 5.18
N ILE A 37 -4.29 6.68 4.92
CA ILE A 37 -3.32 6.07 4.00
C ILE A 37 -2.42 5.14 4.81
N PHE A 38 -2.32 3.89 4.35
CA PHE A 38 -1.52 2.85 4.98
C PHE A 38 -0.36 2.46 4.07
N GLU A 39 0.66 1.88 4.67
CA GLU A 39 1.82 1.39 3.95
C GLU A 39 1.94 -0.12 4.15
N LEU A 40 2.07 -0.85 3.04
CA LEU A 40 2.35 -2.28 3.05
C LEU A 40 3.83 -2.46 2.72
N ARG A 41 4.54 -3.30 3.47
CA ARG A 41 5.98 -3.47 3.36
C ARG A 41 6.36 -4.90 3.02
N ALA A 42 7.28 -5.06 2.07
CA ALA A 42 7.92 -6.34 1.79
C ALA A 42 9.43 -6.13 1.77
N LYS A 43 10.15 -6.91 2.57
CA LYS A 43 11.59 -6.75 2.73
C LYS A 43 12.34 -7.96 2.16
N VAL A 44 13.37 -7.69 1.36
CA VAL A 44 14.31 -8.70 0.87
C VAL A 44 15.71 -8.13 1.08
N GLY A 45 16.49 -8.75 1.95
CA GLY A 45 17.80 -8.21 2.33
C GLY A 45 17.65 -6.85 2.99
N THR A 46 18.30 -5.83 2.43
CA THR A 46 18.21 -4.46 2.92
C THR A 46 17.20 -3.61 2.14
N ASP A 47 16.62 -4.16 1.09
CA ASP A 47 15.67 -3.43 0.26
C ASP A 47 14.25 -3.63 0.77
N ILE A 48 13.50 -2.54 0.87
CA ILE A 48 12.11 -2.56 1.31
C ILE A 48 11.25 -2.00 0.18
N SER A 49 10.38 -2.86 -0.35
CA SER A 49 9.36 -2.43 -1.30
C SER A 49 8.12 -2.02 -0.52
N ARG A 50 7.55 -0.90 -0.89
CA ARG A 50 6.40 -0.32 -0.20
C ARG A 50 5.29 -0.04 -1.18
N VAL A 51 4.06 -0.37 -0.80
CA VAL A 51 2.87 -0.04 -1.56
C VAL A 51 1.91 0.67 -0.62
N LEU A 52 1.43 1.83 -1.03
CA LEU A 52 0.47 2.59 -0.22
C LEU A 52 -0.95 2.17 -0.61
N TYR A 53 -1.85 2.21 0.36
CA TYR A 53 -3.22 1.77 0.13
C TYR A 53 -4.19 2.46 1.11
N PHE A 54 -5.47 2.34 0.81
CA PHE A 54 -6.53 2.78 1.71
C PHE A 54 -7.70 1.79 1.66
N PHE A 55 -8.55 1.84 2.66
CA PHE A 55 -9.75 1.01 2.69
C PHE A 55 -10.93 1.78 2.10
N PHE A 56 -11.71 1.09 1.26
CA PHE A 56 -12.89 1.64 0.62
C PHE A 56 -14.07 0.72 0.85
N ILE A 57 -15.13 1.25 1.39
CA ILE A 57 -16.38 0.52 1.70
C ILE A 57 -16.07 -0.80 2.42
N GLY A 58 -16.04 -0.75 3.74
CA GLY A 58 -15.73 -1.91 4.56
C GLY A 58 -14.26 -2.26 4.48
N GLN A 59 -13.94 -3.47 4.02
CA GLN A 59 -12.57 -3.96 4.00
C GLN A 59 -11.96 -4.07 2.60
N ARG A 60 -12.58 -3.47 1.60
CA ARG A 60 -11.98 -3.43 0.27
C ARG A 60 -10.71 -2.58 0.30
N VAL A 61 -9.64 -3.14 -0.25
CA VAL A 61 -8.33 -2.48 -0.26
C VAL A 61 -8.06 -1.92 -1.66
N ILE A 62 -7.73 -0.64 -1.71
CA ILE A 62 -7.37 0.03 -2.97
C ILE A 62 -5.90 0.39 -2.89
N LEU A 63 -5.09 -0.22 -3.75
CA LEU A 63 -3.66 0.09 -3.82
C LEU A 63 -3.45 1.35 -4.66
N THR A 64 -2.53 2.20 -4.25
CA THR A 64 -2.29 3.46 -4.95
C THR A 64 -0.93 3.48 -5.65
N ASN A 65 0.15 3.69 -4.93
CA ASN A 65 1.48 3.81 -5.53
C ASN A 65 2.48 2.98 -4.76
N GLY A 66 3.49 2.47 -5.48
CA GLY A 66 4.55 1.68 -4.89
C GLY A 66 5.92 2.26 -5.16
N PHE A 67 6.87 1.97 -4.28
CA PHE A 67 8.25 2.44 -4.43
C PHE A 67 9.17 1.58 -3.60
N ILE A 68 10.47 1.63 -3.92
CA ILE A 68 11.51 0.93 -3.16
C ILE A 68 12.34 1.98 -2.45
N LYS A 69 12.54 1.82 -1.14
CA LYS A 69 13.32 2.77 -0.38
C LYS A 69 14.04 2.08 0.76
N LYS A 70 15.28 2.55 1.01
CA LYS A 70 16.12 1.99 2.08
C LYS A 70 15.93 2.70 3.41
N THR A 71 15.27 3.84 3.44
CA THR A 71 15.02 4.59 4.67
C THR A 71 13.73 4.13 5.33
N GLN A 72 13.65 4.31 6.65
CA GLN A 72 12.49 3.89 7.43
C GLN A 72 11.27 4.77 7.18
N LYS A 73 11.50 6.05 6.94
CA LYS A 73 10.41 7.03 6.85
C LYS A 73 9.91 7.16 5.42
N THR A 74 8.60 7.08 5.25
CA THR A 74 7.95 7.27 3.96
C THR A 74 7.95 8.75 3.58
N PRO A 75 8.42 9.11 2.37
CA PRO A 75 8.44 10.52 1.97
C PRO A 75 7.03 11.09 1.85
N LYS A 76 6.90 12.35 2.26
CA LYS A 76 5.62 13.05 2.17
C LYS A 76 5.06 13.10 0.75
N LYS A 77 5.94 13.20 -0.26
CA LYS A 77 5.47 13.24 -1.64
C LYS A 77 4.76 11.97 -2.05
N GLU A 78 5.18 10.81 -1.54
CA GLU A 78 4.50 9.56 -1.83
C GLU A 78 3.14 9.50 -1.13
N ILE A 79 3.06 9.98 0.10
CA ILE A 79 1.80 10.05 0.82
C ILE A 79 0.82 11.00 0.11
N ASN A 80 1.31 12.15 -0.34
CA ASN A 80 0.48 13.11 -1.06
C ASN A 80 -0.01 12.54 -2.40
N LEU A 81 0.84 11.78 -3.09
CA LEU A 81 0.44 11.11 -4.32
C LEU A 81 -0.65 10.07 -4.06
N ALA A 82 -0.53 9.31 -2.97
CA ALA A 82 -1.56 8.34 -2.59
C ALA A 82 -2.89 9.04 -2.32
N LYS A 83 -2.86 10.19 -1.65
CA LYS A 83 -4.08 10.97 -1.39
C LYS A 83 -4.72 11.47 -2.69
N LYS A 84 -3.89 11.87 -3.65
CA LYS A 84 -4.39 12.30 -4.97
C LYS A 84 -5.07 11.14 -5.68
N TYR A 85 -4.44 9.97 -5.71
CA TYR A 85 -5.04 8.78 -6.32
C TYR A 85 -6.33 8.40 -5.62
N ARG A 86 -6.39 8.51 -4.29
CA ARG A 86 -7.60 8.25 -3.54
C ARG A 86 -8.73 9.19 -3.95
N ASN A 87 -8.44 10.49 -4.05
CA ASN A 87 -9.43 11.47 -4.48
C ASN A 87 -9.95 11.17 -5.88
N ASP A 88 -9.05 10.83 -6.81
CA ASP A 88 -9.43 10.48 -8.18
C ASP A 88 -10.31 9.24 -8.19
N PHE A 89 -9.97 8.24 -7.40
CA PHE A 89 -10.77 7.01 -7.29
C PHE A 89 -12.16 7.31 -6.75
N LEU A 90 -12.25 8.08 -5.67
CA LEU A 90 -13.53 8.39 -5.03
C LEU A 90 -14.43 9.20 -5.95
N GLN A 91 -13.86 10.13 -6.73
CA GLN A 91 -14.64 10.90 -7.68
C GLN A 91 -15.19 10.02 -8.80
N ARG A 92 -14.41 9.07 -9.30
CA ARG A 92 -14.88 8.16 -10.33
C ARG A 92 -15.98 7.23 -9.80
N GLU A 93 -15.83 6.74 -8.58
CA GLU A 93 -16.85 5.89 -7.97
C GLU A 93 -18.17 6.65 -7.77
N GLU A 94 -18.09 7.92 -7.38
CA GLU A 94 -19.25 8.76 -7.20
C GLU A 94 -20.00 8.95 -8.52
N GLN A 95 -19.27 9.14 -9.62
CA GLN A 95 -19.87 9.27 -10.94
C GLN A 95 -20.61 8.01 -11.39
N TYR A 96 -20.08 6.84 -11.05
CA TYR A 96 -20.66 5.58 -11.45
C TYR A 96 -21.90 5.22 -10.64
N HIS A 97 -22.08 5.79 -9.46
CA HIS A 97 -23.17 5.43 -8.55
C HIS A 97 -24.31 6.46 -8.56
N GLU A 98 -24.21 7.46 -9.40
CA GLU A 98 -25.31 8.36 -9.66
C GLU A 98 -26.23 7.76 -10.72
#